data_3fc4b859d63fb88ae882a940a53d0e90
#
_entry.id   3fc4b859d63fb88ae882a940a53d0e90
#
_cell.length_a   1.000
_cell.length_b   1.000
_cell.length_c   1.000
_cell.angle_alpha   90.00
_cell.angle_beta   90.00
_cell.angle_gamma   90.00
#
_symmetry.space_group_name_H-M   'P 1'
#
loop_
_entity.id
_entity.type
_entity.pdbx_description
1 polymer ?
#
loop_
_entity_poly.entity_id
_entity_poly.type
_entity_poly.pdbx_seq_one_letter_code
_entity_poly.pdbx_strand_id
1 'polypeptide(L)'
;MNWLDISFDGCKVGYEEMLSIAKRCSPIVDRLIEARKLGYDSQYAAINLPFDTSLQGQIFELIDKIRIHNPAMLIIIGIGGSNLGTKAVQEALGCTGPSKARMPVYYVDTIDPDMVAQVYESAEKTLQCGRMVLINIVTKSGTTTETIANGVIFIELVKRYYPTRYHDCIVVTTDTGSSLYDVAMQESFQVLSVPPMVGGRYSVFSAVGLFPLAVMGIDIRALARGAAYFIDEFFREPLPENKAAQSAAILYALYNRDFVIHNFFAFSIDLYALGLWYRQLMAESLGKEYNLKGERVNVGITPMVSIGSTDLHSIVELHLGGPRNTSTTFINVSSTYTQIKVPEYEPFERLVPNIQGKSLSTIMEAILEGTKHAYTLANRPFVSVTLKDKSAFTIGQFMQWKMLEIILLGYLFGIDPFTQPQVELYKKKTRDLLAQ
;
A
#
# COMPACT_ATOMS: atom_id res chain seq x y z
N MET A 1 -7.98 -7.08 22.92
CA MET A 1 -7.08 -5.91 22.73
C MET A 1 -7.16 -5.50 21.28
N ASN A 2 -7.73 -4.32 20.98
CA ASN A 2 -7.84 -3.83 19.60
C ASN A 2 -6.44 -3.51 19.03
N TRP A 3 -6.12 -4.09 17.88
CA TRP A 3 -4.88 -3.82 17.17
C TRP A 3 -4.99 -2.56 16.30
N LEU A 4 -6.22 -2.23 15.94
CA LEU A 4 -6.62 -1.09 15.13
C LEU A 4 -7.78 -0.38 15.83
N ASP A 5 -7.51 0.76 16.43
CA ASP A 5 -8.52 1.59 17.08
C ASP A 5 -8.91 2.75 16.15
N ILE A 6 -10.22 2.85 15.83
CA ILE A 6 -10.76 3.82 14.89
C ILE A 6 -11.85 4.63 15.58
N SER A 7 -11.60 5.94 15.77
CA SER A 7 -12.58 6.90 16.27
C SER A 7 -13.11 7.78 15.15
N PHE A 8 -14.43 7.92 15.10
CA PHE A 8 -15.15 8.77 14.16
C PHE A 8 -15.66 10.08 14.79
N ASP A 9 -15.29 10.40 16.04
CA ASP A 9 -15.82 11.54 16.79
C ASP A 9 -15.62 12.89 16.09
N GLY A 10 -14.55 13.04 15.31
CA GLY A 10 -14.24 14.24 14.53
C GLY A 10 -14.84 14.30 13.13
N CYS A 11 -15.58 13.28 12.66
CA CYS A 11 -15.96 13.12 11.26
C CYS A 11 -16.98 14.12 10.71
N LYS A 12 -17.71 14.83 11.59
CA LYS A 12 -18.77 15.80 11.23
C LYS A 12 -19.93 15.19 10.42
N VAL A 13 -20.11 13.89 10.49
CA VAL A 13 -21.25 13.15 9.94
C VAL A 13 -22.07 12.64 11.12
N GLY A 14 -23.39 12.88 11.11
CA GLY A 14 -24.27 12.41 12.17
C GLY A 14 -24.29 10.88 12.27
N TYR A 15 -24.38 10.35 13.48
CA TYR A 15 -24.36 8.91 13.72
C TYR A 15 -25.47 8.17 12.94
N GLU A 16 -26.71 8.65 13.00
CA GLU A 16 -27.85 8.06 12.27
C GLU A 16 -27.66 8.13 10.75
N GLU A 17 -27.10 9.22 10.23
CA GLU A 17 -26.79 9.35 8.80
C GLU A 17 -25.74 8.33 8.38
N MET A 18 -24.66 8.23 9.15
CA MET A 18 -23.59 7.23 8.92
C MET A 18 -24.17 5.82 8.90
N LEU A 19 -24.98 5.46 9.89
CA LEU A 19 -25.61 4.12 9.95
C LEU A 19 -26.55 3.88 8.78
N SER A 20 -27.35 4.89 8.39
CA SER A 20 -28.25 4.80 7.24
C SER A 20 -27.49 4.52 5.94
N ILE A 21 -26.37 5.23 5.72
CA ILE A 21 -25.53 5.01 4.53
C ILE A 21 -24.84 3.66 4.60
N ALA A 22 -24.28 3.26 5.76
CA ALA A 22 -23.62 1.96 5.94
C ALA A 22 -24.56 0.79 5.63
N LYS A 23 -25.84 0.86 6.03
CA LYS A 23 -26.85 -0.16 5.69
C LYS A 23 -27.04 -0.34 4.18
N ARG A 24 -26.83 0.70 3.37
CA ARG A 24 -26.91 0.60 1.91
C ARG A 24 -25.85 -0.33 1.30
N CYS A 25 -24.79 -0.64 2.07
CA CYS A 25 -23.75 -1.59 1.66
C CYS A 25 -24.17 -3.07 1.78
N SER A 26 -25.38 -3.40 2.29
CA SER A 26 -25.81 -4.80 2.44
C SER A 26 -25.66 -5.64 1.16
N PRO A 27 -26.10 -5.18 -0.04
CA PRO A 27 -26.01 -6.00 -1.25
C PRO A 27 -24.56 -6.29 -1.70
N ILE A 28 -23.60 -5.38 -1.39
CA ILE A 28 -22.20 -5.64 -1.73
C ILE A 28 -21.57 -6.59 -0.71
N VAL A 29 -21.96 -6.54 0.56
CA VAL A 29 -21.50 -7.50 1.58
C VAL A 29 -21.96 -8.91 1.21
N ASP A 30 -23.21 -9.10 0.77
CA ASP A 30 -23.71 -10.39 0.28
C ASP A 30 -22.85 -10.92 -0.89
N ARG A 31 -22.47 -10.06 -1.83
CA ARG A 31 -21.56 -10.42 -2.93
C ARG A 31 -20.17 -10.79 -2.45
N LEU A 32 -19.65 -10.10 -1.43
CA LEU A 32 -18.36 -10.43 -0.84
C LEU A 32 -18.39 -11.79 -0.11
N ILE A 33 -19.50 -12.10 0.57
CA ILE A 33 -19.72 -13.42 1.18
C ILE A 33 -19.73 -14.52 0.11
N GLU A 34 -20.41 -14.29 -1.02
CA GLU A 34 -20.41 -15.25 -2.12
C GLU A 34 -19.01 -15.38 -2.76
N ALA A 35 -18.29 -14.26 -2.97
CA ALA A 35 -16.95 -14.27 -3.51
C ALA A 35 -15.94 -15.07 -2.65
N ARG A 36 -16.16 -15.17 -1.34
CA ARG A 36 -15.37 -16.04 -0.46
C ARG A 36 -15.45 -17.52 -0.86
N LYS A 37 -16.59 -17.96 -1.40
CA LYS A 37 -16.80 -19.34 -1.85
C LYS A 37 -16.24 -19.61 -3.24
N LEU A 38 -16.15 -18.55 -4.09
CA LEU A 38 -15.69 -18.65 -5.46
C LEU A 38 -14.14 -18.60 -5.61
N GLY A 39 -13.41 -18.43 -4.52
CA GLY A 39 -11.94 -18.34 -4.57
C GLY A 39 -11.48 -17.17 -5.43
N TYR A 40 -10.80 -17.47 -6.55
CA TYR A 40 -10.26 -16.44 -7.44
C TYR A 40 -11.13 -16.15 -8.69
N ASP A 41 -12.31 -16.76 -8.79
CA ASP A 41 -13.19 -16.65 -9.98
C ASP A 41 -14.18 -15.47 -9.89
N SER A 42 -13.83 -14.41 -9.14
CA SER A 42 -14.65 -13.21 -9.05
C SER A 42 -13.79 -11.94 -9.03
N GLN A 43 -14.37 -10.81 -9.41
CA GLN A 43 -13.70 -9.49 -9.32
C GLN A 43 -13.29 -9.12 -7.88
N TYR A 44 -13.86 -9.77 -6.88
CA TYR A 44 -13.54 -9.60 -5.46
C TYR A 44 -12.44 -10.56 -4.98
N ALA A 45 -11.76 -11.27 -5.87
CA ALA A 45 -10.75 -12.29 -5.60
C ALA A 45 -9.72 -11.89 -4.52
N ALA A 46 -9.39 -10.61 -4.45
CA ALA A 46 -8.40 -10.09 -3.49
C ALA A 46 -8.74 -10.39 -2.02
N ILE A 47 -10.03 -10.57 -1.65
CA ILE A 47 -10.41 -10.92 -0.28
C ILE A 47 -10.03 -12.36 0.12
N ASN A 48 -9.70 -13.21 -0.84
CA ASN A 48 -9.29 -14.59 -0.60
C ASN A 48 -7.77 -14.74 -0.44
N LEU A 49 -6.98 -13.78 -0.92
CA LEU A 49 -5.52 -13.81 -0.86
C LEU A 49 -4.94 -14.05 0.55
N PRO A 50 -5.45 -13.41 1.63
CA PRO A 50 -4.92 -13.62 2.98
C PRO A 50 -5.06 -15.07 3.50
N PHE A 51 -5.93 -15.86 2.90
CA PHE A 51 -6.21 -17.25 3.30
C PHE A 51 -5.46 -18.28 2.43
N ASP A 52 -4.71 -17.84 1.43
CA ASP A 52 -3.97 -18.74 0.52
C ASP A 52 -2.67 -19.25 1.14
N THR A 53 -2.81 -20.29 1.94
CA THR A 53 -1.66 -20.98 2.56
C THR A 53 -0.82 -21.76 1.54
N SER A 54 -1.42 -22.17 0.41
CA SER A 54 -0.71 -22.86 -0.68
C SER A 54 0.32 -21.92 -1.33
N LEU A 55 -0.10 -20.70 -1.67
CA LEU A 55 0.81 -19.67 -2.19
C LEU A 55 1.94 -19.37 -1.19
N GLN A 56 1.62 -19.25 0.11
CA GLN A 56 2.65 -19.02 1.13
C GLN A 56 3.66 -20.19 1.18
N GLY A 57 3.19 -21.43 1.03
CA GLY A 57 4.05 -22.62 0.93
C GLY A 57 4.98 -22.54 -0.28
N GLN A 58 4.45 -22.28 -1.47
CA GLN A 58 5.24 -22.11 -2.72
C GLN A 58 6.30 -21.03 -2.59
N ILE A 59 5.96 -19.90 -1.95
CA ILE A 59 6.91 -18.79 -1.70
C ILE A 59 8.05 -19.27 -0.81
N PHE A 60 7.79 -19.99 0.27
CA PHE A 60 8.85 -20.48 1.16
C PHE A 60 9.73 -21.52 0.50
N GLU A 61 9.16 -22.44 -0.28
CA GLU A 61 9.94 -23.41 -1.07
C GLU A 61 10.87 -22.70 -2.07
N LEU A 62 10.39 -21.66 -2.74
CA LEU A 62 11.22 -20.87 -3.66
C LEU A 62 12.31 -20.11 -2.90
N ILE A 63 12.00 -19.53 -1.74
CA ILE A 63 12.99 -18.83 -0.90
C ILE A 63 14.08 -19.79 -0.43
N ASP A 64 13.75 -21.01 -0.05
CA ASP A 64 14.76 -21.99 0.38
C ASP A 64 15.71 -22.35 -0.76
N LYS A 65 15.23 -22.44 -2.00
CA LYS A 65 16.08 -22.59 -3.19
C LYS A 65 16.99 -21.37 -3.40
N ILE A 66 16.46 -20.16 -3.29
CA ILE A 66 17.21 -18.91 -3.49
C ILE A 66 18.27 -18.71 -2.40
N ARG A 67 17.97 -19.05 -1.14
CA ARG A 67 18.89 -18.90 0.00
C ARG A 67 20.19 -19.67 -0.16
N ILE A 68 20.22 -20.77 -0.89
CA ILE A 68 21.44 -21.54 -1.18
C ILE A 68 22.48 -20.64 -1.87
N HIS A 69 22.04 -19.69 -2.68
CA HIS A 69 22.89 -18.75 -3.42
C HIS A 69 23.26 -17.50 -2.62
N ASN A 70 22.71 -17.32 -1.41
CA ASN A 70 22.97 -16.20 -0.49
C ASN A 70 22.92 -14.82 -1.18
N PRO A 71 21.76 -14.38 -1.69
CA PRO A 71 21.64 -13.12 -2.39
C PRO A 71 22.03 -11.94 -1.49
N ALA A 72 22.78 -11.01 -2.06
CA ALA A 72 23.33 -9.86 -1.36
C ALA A 72 22.58 -8.55 -1.64
N MET A 73 21.68 -8.57 -2.62
CA MET A 73 20.87 -7.44 -3.05
C MET A 73 19.57 -7.97 -3.65
N LEU A 74 18.48 -7.26 -3.41
CA LEU A 74 17.19 -7.50 -4.06
C LEU A 74 16.83 -6.27 -4.90
N ILE A 75 16.50 -6.47 -6.17
CA ILE A 75 15.95 -5.47 -7.07
C ILE A 75 14.52 -5.86 -7.44
N ILE A 76 13.57 -5.00 -7.15
CA ILE A 76 12.16 -5.18 -7.48
C ILE A 76 11.85 -4.26 -8.65
N ILE A 77 11.54 -4.85 -9.80
CA ILE A 77 11.22 -4.14 -11.04
C ILE A 77 9.72 -4.24 -11.28
N GLY A 78 9.00 -3.15 -11.03
CA GLY A 78 7.55 -3.10 -11.16
C GLY A 78 7.03 -1.71 -10.80
N ILE A 79 5.91 -1.30 -11.36
CA ILE A 79 5.36 0.05 -11.20
C ILE A 79 3.96 0.01 -10.58
N GLY A 80 3.62 1.03 -9.81
CA GLY A 80 2.31 1.17 -9.18
C GLY A 80 1.97 -0.01 -8.25
N GLY A 81 0.86 -0.70 -8.52
CA GLY A 81 0.43 -1.84 -7.70
C GLY A 81 1.42 -3.02 -7.67
N SER A 82 2.38 -3.07 -8.60
CA SER A 82 3.40 -4.12 -8.62
C SER A 82 4.51 -3.93 -7.59
N ASN A 83 4.60 -2.77 -6.93
CA ASN A 83 5.61 -2.50 -5.91
C ASN A 83 5.11 -1.70 -4.70
N LEU A 84 4.13 -0.80 -4.85
CA LEU A 84 3.72 0.11 -3.76
C LEU A 84 3.25 -0.63 -2.50
N GLY A 85 2.52 -1.74 -2.64
CA GLY A 85 2.11 -2.54 -1.50
C GLY A 85 3.29 -3.15 -0.75
N THR A 86 4.28 -3.66 -1.47
CA THR A 86 5.54 -4.19 -0.91
C THR A 86 6.31 -3.10 -0.17
N LYS A 87 6.51 -1.96 -0.81
CA LYS A 87 7.21 -0.81 -0.24
C LYS A 87 6.50 -0.28 1.01
N ALA A 88 5.17 -0.21 0.98
CA ALA A 88 4.35 0.20 2.12
C ALA A 88 4.56 -0.69 3.35
N VAL A 89 4.56 -2.00 3.19
CA VAL A 89 4.80 -2.95 4.28
C VAL A 89 6.25 -2.86 4.77
N GLN A 90 7.22 -2.84 3.86
CA GLN A 90 8.64 -2.76 4.21
C GLN A 90 8.94 -1.51 5.06
N GLU A 91 8.51 -0.33 4.62
CA GLU A 91 8.75 0.93 5.33
C GLU A 91 8.00 0.96 6.66
N ALA A 92 6.71 0.55 6.68
CA ALA A 92 5.90 0.53 7.90
C ALA A 92 6.51 -0.33 9.02
N LEU A 93 7.17 -1.43 8.68
CA LEU A 93 7.86 -2.27 9.66
C LEU A 93 9.23 -1.70 10.10
N GLY A 94 9.63 -0.53 9.59
CA GLY A 94 10.91 0.09 9.90
C GLY A 94 12.11 -0.69 9.34
N CYS A 95 11.92 -1.44 8.26
CA CYS A 95 12.96 -2.25 7.62
C CYS A 95 13.88 -1.43 6.69
N THR A 96 13.70 -0.11 6.63
CA THR A 96 14.49 0.80 5.78
C THR A 96 15.79 1.29 6.42
N GLY A 97 15.98 1.04 7.73
CA GLY A 97 17.21 1.41 8.44
C GLY A 97 18.37 0.43 8.20
N PRO A 98 19.63 0.92 8.16
CA PRO A 98 20.81 0.09 7.88
C PRO A 98 21.02 -1.09 8.84
N SER A 99 20.39 -1.07 10.00
CA SER A 99 20.53 -2.11 11.05
C SER A 99 19.51 -3.24 10.96
N LYS A 100 18.47 -3.15 10.10
CA LYS A 100 17.36 -4.12 10.06
C LYS A 100 17.19 -4.83 8.73
N ALA A 101 17.63 -4.25 7.62
CA ALA A 101 17.58 -4.93 6.32
C ALA A 101 18.68 -5.99 6.24
N ARG A 102 18.30 -7.24 5.97
CA ARG A 102 19.26 -8.34 5.75
C ARG A 102 20.12 -8.11 4.49
N MET A 103 19.62 -7.33 3.54
CA MET A 103 20.27 -6.94 2.29
C MET A 103 19.71 -5.62 1.77
N PRO A 104 20.45 -4.85 0.96
CA PRO A 104 19.92 -3.71 0.21
C PRO A 104 18.76 -4.12 -0.69
N VAL A 105 17.70 -3.28 -0.69
CA VAL A 105 16.52 -3.46 -1.55
C VAL A 105 16.33 -2.22 -2.39
N TYR A 106 16.20 -2.38 -3.70
CA TYR A 106 15.96 -1.30 -4.64
C TYR A 106 14.64 -1.52 -5.38
N TYR A 107 13.87 -0.44 -5.50
CA TYR A 107 12.67 -0.41 -6.32
C TYR A 107 12.97 0.33 -7.61
N VAL A 108 12.85 -0.37 -8.74
CA VAL A 108 13.03 0.20 -10.07
C VAL A 108 11.66 0.33 -10.69
N ASP A 109 11.00 1.44 -10.36
CA ASP A 109 9.58 1.73 -10.63
C ASP A 109 9.36 2.88 -11.63
N THR A 110 10.44 3.33 -12.27
CA THR A 110 10.43 4.33 -13.33
C THR A 110 11.55 4.01 -14.33
N ILE A 111 11.54 4.69 -15.48
CA ILE A 111 12.61 4.65 -16.49
C ILE A 111 13.47 5.92 -16.46
N ASP A 112 13.57 6.56 -15.29
CA ASP A 112 14.49 7.68 -15.09
C ASP A 112 15.93 7.17 -15.21
N PRO A 113 16.72 7.69 -16.22
CA PRO A 113 18.03 7.13 -16.53
C PRO A 113 19.02 7.24 -15.37
N ASP A 114 18.99 8.35 -14.62
CA ASP A 114 19.94 8.60 -13.54
C ASP A 114 19.67 7.68 -12.34
N MET A 115 18.38 7.49 -12.00
CA MET A 115 17.99 6.55 -10.96
C MET A 115 18.34 5.12 -11.34
N VAL A 116 18.01 4.69 -12.57
CA VAL A 116 18.33 3.35 -13.06
C VAL A 116 19.84 3.11 -13.08
N ALA A 117 20.64 4.09 -13.51
CA ALA A 117 22.10 4.02 -13.51
C ALA A 117 22.68 3.81 -12.10
N GLN A 118 22.18 4.53 -11.10
CA GLN A 118 22.62 4.34 -9.69
C GLN A 118 22.38 2.92 -9.17
N VAL A 119 21.20 2.36 -9.47
CA VAL A 119 20.89 0.97 -9.07
C VAL A 119 21.75 -0.02 -9.85
N TYR A 120 21.94 0.23 -11.15
CA TYR A 120 22.77 -0.59 -12.03
C TYR A 120 24.21 -0.66 -11.53
N GLU A 121 24.85 0.48 -11.23
CA GLU A 121 26.21 0.55 -10.69
C GLU A 121 26.33 -0.20 -9.34
N SER A 122 25.33 -0.06 -8.47
CA SER A 122 25.30 -0.76 -7.19
C SER A 122 25.19 -2.27 -7.36
N ALA A 123 24.36 -2.71 -8.33
CA ALA A 123 24.20 -4.11 -8.69
C ALA A 123 25.49 -4.66 -9.31
N GLU A 124 26.11 -3.93 -10.25
CA GLU A 124 27.35 -4.32 -10.90
C GLU A 124 28.51 -4.49 -9.91
N LYS A 125 28.67 -3.55 -8.96
CA LYS A 125 29.67 -3.69 -7.87
C LYS A 125 29.42 -4.92 -7.01
N THR A 126 28.16 -5.25 -6.73
CA THR A 126 27.79 -6.45 -5.98
C THR A 126 28.19 -7.73 -6.74
N LEU A 127 27.93 -7.78 -8.05
CA LEU A 127 28.28 -8.89 -8.94
C LEU A 127 29.79 -9.03 -9.12
N GLN A 128 30.53 -7.91 -9.25
CA GLN A 128 32.00 -7.90 -9.31
C GLN A 128 32.64 -8.51 -8.06
N CYS A 129 32.00 -8.38 -6.90
CA CYS A 129 32.41 -9.03 -5.66
C CYS A 129 32.03 -10.53 -5.59
N GLY A 130 31.52 -11.12 -6.67
CA GLY A 130 31.08 -12.52 -6.72
C GLY A 130 29.79 -12.78 -5.92
N ARG A 131 29.01 -11.74 -5.58
CA ARG A 131 27.78 -11.85 -4.78
C ARG A 131 26.56 -11.76 -5.69
N MET A 132 25.56 -12.60 -5.40
CA MET A 132 24.32 -12.67 -6.18
C MET A 132 23.45 -11.43 -5.98
N VAL A 133 22.91 -10.90 -7.07
CA VAL A 133 21.83 -9.94 -7.14
C VAL A 133 20.55 -10.70 -7.51
N LEU A 134 19.53 -10.64 -6.66
CA LEU A 134 18.21 -11.21 -6.95
C LEU A 134 17.33 -10.15 -7.58
N ILE A 135 16.72 -10.49 -8.71
CA ILE A 135 15.82 -9.60 -9.46
C ILE A 135 14.41 -10.20 -9.42
N ASN A 136 13.45 -9.41 -8.96
CA ASN A 136 12.03 -9.76 -9.03
C ASN A 136 11.33 -8.85 -10.04
N ILE A 137 10.96 -9.38 -11.19
CA ILE A 137 10.24 -8.69 -12.26
C ILE A 137 8.75 -8.90 -12.05
N VAL A 138 8.01 -7.81 -11.78
CA VAL A 138 6.61 -7.85 -11.36
C VAL A 138 5.74 -7.08 -12.34
N THR A 139 4.95 -7.76 -13.16
CA THR A 139 3.90 -7.15 -13.98
C THR A 139 2.81 -8.15 -14.31
N LYS A 140 1.57 -7.84 -13.92
CA LYS A 140 0.43 -8.73 -14.18
C LYS A 140 0.18 -8.92 -15.67
N SER A 141 0.17 -7.84 -16.46
CA SER A 141 -0.12 -7.88 -17.90
C SER A 141 1.02 -8.49 -18.73
N GLY A 142 2.23 -8.56 -18.18
CA GLY A 142 3.42 -8.99 -18.90
C GLY A 142 3.94 -8.02 -19.98
N THR A 143 3.30 -6.83 -20.12
CA THR A 143 3.58 -5.88 -21.21
C THR A 143 3.77 -4.43 -20.75
N THR A 144 4.00 -4.21 -19.47
CA THR A 144 4.27 -2.86 -18.94
C THR A 144 5.62 -2.37 -19.45
N THR A 145 5.62 -1.30 -20.24
CA THR A 145 6.80 -0.79 -20.96
C THR A 145 7.98 -0.56 -20.03
N GLU A 146 7.77 0.14 -18.93
CA GLU A 146 8.80 0.48 -17.95
C GLU A 146 9.40 -0.77 -17.28
N THR A 147 8.54 -1.72 -16.91
CA THR A 147 8.96 -2.96 -16.25
C THR A 147 9.76 -3.84 -17.20
N ILE A 148 9.35 -3.95 -18.47
CA ILE A 148 10.06 -4.76 -19.47
C ILE A 148 11.39 -4.11 -19.82
N ALA A 149 11.44 -2.79 -20.06
CA ALA A 149 12.68 -2.08 -20.38
C ALA A 149 13.73 -2.25 -19.27
N ASN A 150 13.35 -1.98 -18.01
CA ASN A 150 14.23 -2.17 -16.87
C ASN A 150 14.60 -3.66 -16.68
N GLY A 151 13.63 -4.56 -16.86
CA GLY A 151 13.86 -6.01 -16.76
C GLY A 151 14.99 -6.48 -17.68
N VAL A 152 14.96 -6.10 -18.95
CA VAL A 152 15.99 -6.46 -19.93
C VAL A 152 17.37 -5.91 -19.54
N ILE A 153 17.45 -4.64 -19.07
CA ILE A 153 18.70 -4.01 -18.63
C ILE A 153 19.36 -4.84 -17.52
N PHE A 154 18.60 -5.21 -16.49
CA PHE A 154 19.15 -5.95 -15.34
C PHE A 154 19.34 -7.44 -15.62
N ILE A 155 18.56 -8.07 -16.51
CA ILE A 155 18.81 -9.44 -16.99
C ILE A 155 20.16 -9.50 -17.72
N GLU A 156 20.42 -8.59 -18.66
CA GLU A 156 21.67 -8.53 -19.38
C GLU A 156 22.87 -8.22 -18.47
N LEU A 157 22.66 -7.44 -17.41
CA LEU A 157 23.68 -7.21 -16.39
C LEU A 157 24.06 -8.53 -15.70
N VAL A 158 23.10 -9.27 -15.12
CA VAL A 158 23.41 -10.53 -14.41
C VAL A 158 23.95 -11.60 -15.34
N LYS A 159 23.49 -11.66 -16.60
CA LYS A 159 23.95 -12.60 -17.64
C LYS A 159 25.44 -12.44 -17.96
N ARG A 160 25.97 -11.20 -17.93
CA ARG A 160 27.42 -10.97 -18.11
C ARG A 160 28.27 -11.59 -17.02
N TYR A 161 27.78 -11.63 -15.77
CA TYR A 161 28.52 -12.18 -14.62
C TYR A 161 28.23 -13.66 -14.38
N TYR A 162 27.02 -14.14 -14.75
CA TYR A 162 26.58 -15.54 -14.57
C TYR A 162 26.00 -16.10 -15.89
N PRO A 163 26.80 -16.27 -16.96
CA PRO A 163 26.31 -16.61 -18.32
C PRO A 163 25.53 -17.93 -18.37
N THR A 164 25.87 -18.91 -17.52
CA THR A 164 25.24 -20.24 -17.51
C THR A 164 24.17 -20.43 -16.45
N ARG A 165 24.03 -19.47 -15.50
CA ARG A 165 23.10 -19.58 -14.36
C ARG A 165 22.42 -18.29 -14.00
N TYR A 166 22.33 -17.30 -14.92
CA TYR A 166 21.65 -16.04 -14.70
C TYR A 166 20.17 -16.22 -14.34
N HIS A 167 19.55 -17.32 -14.84
CA HIS A 167 18.18 -17.68 -14.55
C HIS A 167 17.92 -17.91 -13.03
N ASP A 168 18.94 -18.33 -12.27
CA ASP A 168 18.84 -18.48 -10.81
C ASP A 168 18.64 -17.13 -10.09
N CYS A 169 19.04 -16.04 -10.75
CA CYS A 169 18.98 -14.67 -10.21
C CYS A 169 17.62 -14.00 -10.45
N ILE A 170 16.71 -14.62 -11.19
CA ILE A 170 15.52 -13.97 -11.72
C ILE A 170 14.26 -14.70 -11.26
N VAL A 171 13.34 -13.94 -10.66
CA VAL A 171 12.00 -14.39 -10.33
C VAL A 171 11.00 -13.48 -11.03
N VAL A 172 10.11 -14.06 -11.81
CA VAL A 172 9.04 -13.35 -12.50
C VAL A 172 7.74 -13.54 -11.73
N THR A 173 7.04 -12.44 -11.45
CA THR A 173 5.71 -12.45 -10.81
C THR A 173 4.71 -11.88 -11.80
N THR A 174 3.86 -12.73 -12.39
CA THR A 174 2.97 -12.35 -13.49
C THR A 174 1.71 -13.22 -13.55
N ASP A 175 0.75 -12.88 -14.40
CA ASP A 175 -0.40 -13.72 -14.73
C ASP A 175 0.04 -14.88 -15.63
N THR A 176 -0.46 -16.09 -15.37
CA THR A 176 -0.16 -17.30 -16.17
C THR A 176 -0.56 -17.20 -17.64
N GLY A 177 -1.51 -16.31 -17.98
CA GLY A 177 -1.92 -16.02 -19.37
C GLY A 177 -1.14 -14.89 -20.03
N SER A 178 -0.10 -14.35 -19.39
CA SER A 178 0.66 -13.22 -19.93
C SER A 178 1.82 -13.68 -20.84
N SER A 179 2.17 -12.84 -21.84
CA SER A 179 3.33 -13.09 -22.71
C SER A 179 4.64 -13.20 -21.90
N LEU A 180 4.75 -12.50 -20.78
CA LEU A 180 5.93 -12.59 -19.91
C LEU A 180 6.03 -13.96 -19.23
N TYR A 181 4.90 -14.61 -18.94
CA TYR A 181 4.90 -15.97 -18.41
C TYR A 181 5.54 -16.93 -19.41
N ASP A 182 5.16 -16.86 -20.69
CA ASP A 182 5.71 -17.72 -21.73
C ASP A 182 7.23 -17.50 -21.90
N VAL A 183 7.67 -16.24 -21.92
CA VAL A 183 9.10 -15.90 -21.97
C VAL A 183 9.83 -16.43 -20.73
N ALA A 184 9.29 -16.27 -19.55
CA ALA A 184 9.91 -16.74 -18.32
C ALA A 184 10.07 -18.27 -18.29
N MET A 185 9.08 -19.00 -18.81
CA MET A 185 9.18 -20.46 -18.93
C MET A 185 10.23 -20.88 -19.96
N GLN A 186 10.32 -20.19 -21.10
CA GLN A 186 11.34 -20.46 -22.13
C GLN A 186 12.77 -20.20 -21.62
N GLU A 187 12.96 -19.11 -20.87
CA GLU A 187 14.23 -18.72 -20.27
C GLU A 187 14.56 -19.48 -18.98
N SER A 188 13.68 -20.38 -18.52
CA SER A 188 13.83 -21.14 -17.28
C SER A 188 13.92 -20.27 -16.02
N PHE A 189 13.28 -19.10 -16.02
CA PHE A 189 13.16 -18.26 -14.82
C PHE A 189 12.22 -18.89 -13.80
N GLN A 190 12.42 -18.56 -12.52
CA GLN A 190 11.47 -18.93 -11.50
C GLN A 190 10.20 -18.06 -11.66
N VAL A 191 9.01 -18.66 -11.59
CA VAL A 191 7.76 -17.96 -11.81
C VAL A 191 6.82 -18.10 -10.61
N LEU A 192 6.23 -17.00 -10.19
CA LEU A 192 5.12 -16.96 -9.25
C LEU A 192 3.90 -16.33 -9.96
N SER A 193 2.77 -17.03 -9.89
CA SER A 193 1.56 -16.56 -10.56
C SER A 193 0.76 -15.57 -9.71
N VAL A 194 0.08 -14.65 -10.40
CA VAL A 194 -0.90 -13.72 -9.83
C VAL A 194 -2.28 -14.11 -10.34
N PRO A 195 -3.30 -14.29 -9.49
CA PRO A 195 -4.64 -14.63 -9.95
C PRO A 195 -5.18 -13.56 -10.93
N PRO A 196 -5.75 -13.95 -12.07
CA PRO A 196 -6.19 -13.03 -13.14
C PRO A 196 -7.16 -11.94 -12.69
N MET A 197 -8.04 -12.25 -11.73
CA MET A 197 -9.03 -11.30 -11.22
C MET A 197 -8.49 -10.34 -10.16
N VAL A 198 -7.25 -10.51 -9.69
CA VAL A 198 -6.64 -9.61 -8.70
C VAL A 198 -6.04 -8.40 -9.40
N GLY A 199 -6.57 -7.21 -9.15
CA GLY A 199 -6.01 -5.94 -9.62
C GLY A 199 -4.72 -5.56 -8.89
N GLY A 200 -3.78 -4.85 -9.58
CA GLY A 200 -2.47 -4.51 -9.03
C GLY A 200 -2.53 -3.80 -7.67
N ARG A 201 -3.40 -2.80 -7.49
CA ARG A 201 -3.56 -2.05 -6.22
C ARG A 201 -4.15 -2.86 -5.06
N TYR A 202 -4.71 -4.06 -5.35
CA TYR A 202 -5.24 -5.02 -4.37
C TYR A 202 -4.32 -6.23 -4.15
N SER A 203 -3.12 -6.27 -4.75
CA SER A 203 -2.31 -7.48 -4.89
C SER A 203 -1.28 -7.72 -3.80
N VAL A 204 -1.17 -6.87 -2.77
CA VAL A 204 -0.11 -6.98 -1.75
C VAL A 204 -0.09 -8.33 -1.01
N PHE A 205 -1.24 -8.99 -0.86
CA PHE A 205 -1.35 -10.32 -0.25
C PHE A 205 -1.21 -11.47 -1.26
N SER A 206 -0.89 -11.19 -2.53
CA SER A 206 -0.48 -12.18 -3.53
C SER A 206 1.04 -12.33 -3.57
N ALA A 207 1.55 -13.13 -4.51
CA ALA A 207 2.98 -13.26 -4.76
C ALA A 207 3.67 -11.90 -5.02
N VAL A 208 2.94 -10.91 -5.55
CA VAL A 208 3.44 -9.54 -5.79
C VAL A 208 4.05 -8.90 -4.55
N GLY A 209 3.36 -9.00 -3.41
CA GLY A 209 3.86 -8.46 -2.15
C GLY A 209 4.58 -9.51 -1.30
N LEU A 210 3.98 -10.70 -1.17
CA LEU A 210 4.46 -11.69 -0.20
C LEU A 210 5.85 -12.23 -0.53
N PHE A 211 6.18 -12.47 -1.82
CA PHE A 211 7.49 -12.99 -2.18
C PHE A 211 8.65 -12.04 -1.81
N PRO A 212 8.70 -10.79 -2.31
CA PRO A 212 9.79 -9.90 -1.97
C PRO A 212 9.85 -9.59 -0.46
N LEU A 213 8.71 -9.47 0.23
CA LEU A 213 8.68 -9.28 1.68
C LEU A 213 9.30 -10.47 2.44
N ALA A 214 9.03 -11.69 2.01
CA ALA A 214 9.60 -12.88 2.62
C ALA A 214 11.11 -13.02 2.32
N VAL A 215 11.57 -12.61 1.13
CA VAL A 215 13.01 -12.48 0.82
C VAL A 215 13.70 -11.51 1.78
N MET A 216 13.06 -10.38 2.11
CA MET A 216 13.54 -9.41 3.09
C MET A 216 13.53 -9.95 4.53
N GLY A 217 12.89 -11.11 4.78
CA GLY A 217 12.76 -11.72 6.09
C GLY A 217 11.58 -11.20 6.92
N ILE A 218 10.62 -10.56 6.28
CA ILE A 218 9.37 -10.12 6.92
C ILE A 218 8.45 -11.34 7.12
N ASP A 219 7.78 -11.41 8.28
CA ASP A 219 6.79 -12.46 8.57
C ASP A 219 5.52 -12.25 7.74
N ILE A 220 5.51 -12.82 6.53
CA ILE A 220 4.35 -12.76 5.61
C ILE A 220 3.14 -13.53 6.13
N ARG A 221 3.36 -14.54 7.01
CA ARG A 221 2.24 -15.25 7.66
C ARG A 221 1.54 -14.35 8.64
N ALA A 222 2.29 -13.56 9.44
CA ALA A 222 1.68 -12.58 10.33
C ALA A 222 0.94 -11.49 9.56
N LEU A 223 1.49 -11.03 8.43
CA LEU A 223 0.85 -10.05 7.55
C LEU A 223 -0.49 -10.59 7.01
N ALA A 224 -0.48 -11.80 6.45
CA ALA A 224 -1.69 -12.45 5.93
C ALA A 224 -2.71 -12.74 7.04
N ARG A 225 -2.26 -13.23 8.22
CA ARG A 225 -3.18 -13.45 9.37
C ARG A 225 -3.83 -12.15 9.84
N GLY A 226 -3.13 -11.01 9.81
CA GLY A 226 -3.70 -9.72 10.16
C GLY A 226 -4.83 -9.33 9.20
N ALA A 227 -4.61 -9.48 7.90
CA ALA A 227 -5.63 -9.23 6.88
C ALA A 227 -6.81 -10.20 7.00
N ALA A 228 -6.55 -11.50 7.18
CA ALA A 228 -7.58 -12.52 7.39
C ALA A 228 -8.44 -12.22 8.63
N TYR A 229 -7.80 -11.84 9.74
CA TYR A 229 -8.50 -11.45 10.96
C TYR A 229 -9.47 -10.29 10.71
N PHE A 230 -9.06 -9.25 9.98
CA PHE A 230 -9.95 -8.14 9.67
C PHE A 230 -11.12 -8.55 8.77
N ILE A 231 -10.91 -9.45 7.80
CA ILE A 231 -11.98 -10.00 6.96
C ILE A 231 -12.99 -10.80 7.79
N ASP A 232 -12.52 -11.63 8.71
CA ASP A 232 -13.39 -12.42 9.56
C ASP A 232 -14.20 -11.54 10.52
N GLU A 233 -13.60 -10.44 11.05
CA GLU A 233 -14.33 -9.43 11.82
C GLU A 233 -15.36 -8.71 10.95
N PHE A 234 -14.98 -8.29 9.75
CA PHE A 234 -15.86 -7.62 8.80
C PHE A 234 -17.16 -8.40 8.52
N PHE A 235 -17.06 -9.72 8.35
CA PHE A 235 -18.25 -10.55 8.11
C PHE A 235 -19.03 -10.92 9.38
N ARG A 236 -18.40 -10.86 10.54
CA ARG A 236 -19.04 -11.16 11.83
C ARG A 236 -19.81 -9.99 12.40
N GLU A 237 -19.31 -8.76 12.22
CA GLU A 237 -19.91 -7.56 12.78
C GLU A 237 -21.18 -7.16 12.02
N PRO A 238 -22.25 -6.73 12.71
CA PRO A 238 -23.40 -6.14 12.06
C PRO A 238 -22.99 -4.94 11.20
N LEU A 239 -23.53 -4.84 9.99
CA LEU A 239 -23.10 -3.86 9.01
C LEU A 239 -23.06 -2.40 9.51
N PRO A 240 -24.05 -1.91 10.30
CA PRO A 240 -24.01 -0.55 10.83
C PRO A 240 -22.84 -0.28 11.79
N GLU A 241 -22.33 -1.30 12.47
CA GLU A 241 -21.23 -1.24 13.44
C GLU A 241 -19.87 -1.52 12.81
N ASN A 242 -19.89 -2.03 11.59
CA ASN A 242 -18.70 -2.44 10.85
C ASN A 242 -17.82 -1.24 10.47
N LYS A 243 -16.55 -1.26 10.90
CA LYS A 243 -15.62 -0.14 10.73
C LYS A 243 -15.34 0.23 9.28
N ALA A 244 -15.31 -0.76 8.37
CA ALA A 244 -15.11 -0.48 6.94
C ALA A 244 -16.36 0.18 6.32
N ALA A 245 -17.55 -0.27 6.73
CA ALA A 245 -18.80 0.32 6.26
C ALA A 245 -19.01 1.73 6.83
N GLN A 246 -18.68 1.95 8.11
CA GLN A 246 -18.75 3.26 8.75
C GLN A 246 -17.80 4.27 8.07
N SER A 247 -16.53 3.88 7.84
CA SER A 247 -15.57 4.78 7.19
C SER A 247 -15.94 5.07 5.73
N ALA A 248 -16.43 4.09 4.97
CA ALA A 248 -16.95 4.30 3.62
C ALA A 248 -18.18 5.24 3.61
N ALA A 249 -19.09 5.06 4.57
CA ALA A 249 -20.27 5.91 4.72
C ALA A 249 -19.90 7.35 5.03
N ILE A 250 -18.92 7.58 5.92
CA ILE A 250 -18.42 8.92 6.26
C ILE A 250 -17.80 9.59 5.02
N LEU A 251 -16.92 8.90 4.27
CA LEU A 251 -16.31 9.45 3.06
C LEU A 251 -17.37 9.77 2.00
N TYR A 252 -18.39 8.91 1.84
CA TYR A 252 -19.50 9.13 0.93
C TYR A 252 -20.34 10.36 1.34
N ALA A 253 -20.69 10.49 2.63
CA ALA A 253 -21.45 11.63 3.14
C ALA A 253 -20.67 12.94 2.98
N LEU A 254 -19.37 12.94 3.27
CA LEU A 254 -18.51 14.10 3.10
C LEU A 254 -18.34 14.48 1.63
N TYR A 255 -18.18 13.51 0.74
CA TYR A 255 -18.10 13.76 -0.70
C TYR A 255 -19.36 14.49 -1.22
N ASN A 256 -20.54 14.06 -0.79
CA ASN A 256 -21.81 14.72 -1.14
C ASN A 256 -21.98 16.11 -0.51
N ARG A 257 -21.04 16.54 0.32
CA ARG A 257 -20.93 17.90 0.91
C ARG A 257 -19.70 18.65 0.38
N ASP A 258 -19.25 18.30 -0.81
CA ASP A 258 -18.09 18.89 -1.53
C ASP A 258 -16.71 18.68 -0.85
N PHE A 259 -16.59 17.74 0.10
CA PHE A 259 -15.28 17.30 0.59
C PHE A 259 -14.68 16.28 -0.38
N VAL A 260 -14.16 16.78 -1.48
CA VAL A 260 -13.63 15.98 -2.61
C VAL A 260 -12.15 15.65 -2.50
N ILE A 261 -11.48 16.11 -1.45
CA ILE A 261 -10.09 15.81 -1.13
C ILE A 261 -10.04 15.01 0.17
N HIS A 262 -9.24 13.95 0.21
CA HIS A 262 -9.00 13.17 1.41
C HIS A 262 -7.51 13.10 1.74
N ASN A 263 -7.12 13.58 2.92
CA ASN A 263 -5.74 13.60 3.38
C ASN A 263 -5.46 12.43 4.33
N PHE A 264 -4.55 11.53 3.93
CA PHE A 264 -3.93 10.53 4.78
C PHE A 264 -2.80 11.20 5.56
N PHE A 265 -3.00 11.51 6.84
CA PHE A 265 -2.04 12.26 7.65
C PHE A 265 -1.44 11.36 8.73
N ALA A 266 -0.25 10.80 8.48
CA ALA A 266 0.40 9.87 9.39
C ALA A 266 1.39 10.57 10.33
N PHE A 267 1.32 10.26 11.62
CA PHE A 267 2.23 10.74 12.65
C PHE A 267 3.34 9.70 12.96
N SER A 268 3.78 9.03 11.91
CA SER A 268 4.99 8.20 11.89
C SER A 268 5.53 8.19 10.45
N ILE A 269 6.80 8.54 10.28
CA ILE A 269 7.44 8.61 8.96
C ILE A 269 7.42 7.26 8.23
N ASP A 270 7.52 6.16 8.96
CA ASP A 270 7.49 4.81 8.40
C ASP A 270 6.15 4.48 7.69
N LEU A 271 5.09 5.24 7.96
CA LEU A 271 3.78 5.05 7.33
C LEU A 271 3.61 5.87 6.03
N TYR A 272 4.65 6.58 5.58
CA TYR A 272 4.53 7.41 4.37
C TYR A 272 4.20 6.58 3.12
N ALA A 273 4.95 5.50 2.89
CA ALA A 273 4.67 4.61 1.76
C ALA A 273 3.31 3.90 1.86
N LEU A 274 2.80 3.67 3.08
CA LEU A 274 1.43 3.17 3.29
C LEU A 274 0.40 4.18 2.80
N GLY A 275 0.65 5.48 3.03
CA GLY A 275 -0.14 6.57 2.45
C GLY A 275 -0.08 6.60 0.93
N LEU A 276 1.10 6.40 0.31
CA LEU A 276 1.25 6.35 -1.15
C LEU A 276 0.52 5.14 -1.77
N TRP A 277 0.55 3.99 -1.12
CA TRP A 277 -0.26 2.83 -1.51
C TRP A 277 -1.75 3.13 -1.43
N TYR A 278 -2.22 3.73 -0.33
CA TYR A 278 -3.62 4.11 -0.16
C TYR A 278 -4.06 5.18 -1.18
N ARG A 279 -3.17 6.12 -1.52
CA ARG A 279 -3.38 7.10 -2.59
C ARG A 279 -3.71 6.42 -3.92
N GLN A 280 -2.93 5.42 -4.33
CA GLN A 280 -3.22 4.66 -5.54
C GLN A 280 -4.53 3.87 -5.40
N LEU A 281 -4.74 3.18 -4.28
CA LEU A 281 -5.95 2.41 -4.03
C LEU A 281 -7.20 3.27 -4.18
N MET A 282 -7.22 4.46 -3.57
CA MET A 282 -8.37 5.38 -3.64
C MET A 282 -8.52 6.00 -5.04
N ALA A 283 -7.46 6.59 -5.59
CA ALA A 283 -7.53 7.33 -6.84
C ALA A 283 -7.96 6.45 -8.02
N GLU A 284 -7.29 5.32 -8.25
CA GLU A 284 -7.59 4.43 -9.37
C GLU A 284 -8.92 3.69 -9.19
N SER A 285 -9.34 3.40 -7.97
CA SER A 285 -10.60 2.71 -7.74
C SER A 285 -11.80 3.62 -7.86
N LEU A 286 -11.71 4.86 -7.37
CA LEU A 286 -12.86 5.77 -7.28
C LEU A 286 -12.94 6.78 -8.43
N GLY A 287 -11.81 7.12 -9.08
CA GLY A 287 -11.79 8.04 -10.22
C GLY A 287 -12.41 7.39 -11.46
N LYS A 288 -13.69 7.67 -11.75
CA LYS A 288 -14.43 7.08 -12.87
C LYS A 288 -15.20 8.13 -13.64
N GLU A 289 -15.12 8.02 -14.97
CA GLU A 289 -15.92 8.84 -15.88
C GLU A 289 -17.38 8.36 -15.93
N TYR A 290 -17.60 7.04 -15.93
CA TYR A 290 -18.91 6.43 -16.04
C TYR A 290 -19.24 5.56 -14.83
N ASN A 291 -20.53 5.53 -14.46
CA ASN A 291 -21.07 4.60 -13.48
C ASN A 291 -21.42 3.24 -14.12
N LEU A 292 -21.87 2.28 -13.29
CA LEU A 292 -22.27 0.93 -13.75
C LEU A 292 -23.49 0.91 -14.70
N LYS A 293 -24.22 2.04 -14.80
CA LYS A 293 -25.34 2.19 -15.74
C LYS A 293 -24.92 2.84 -17.06
N GLY A 294 -23.63 3.19 -17.22
CA GLY A 294 -23.12 3.90 -18.39
C GLY A 294 -23.39 5.40 -18.39
N GLU A 295 -23.86 5.97 -17.30
CA GLU A 295 -24.07 7.41 -17.14
C GLU A 295 -22.74 8.10 -16.84
N ARG A 296 -22.50 9.27 -17.45
CA ARG A 296 -21.30 10.06 -17.20
C ARG A 296 -21.39 10.79 -15.86
N VAL A 297 -20.52 10.45 -14.92
CA VAL A 297 -20.54 10.94 -13.53
C VAL A 297 -19.30 11.73 -13.15
N ASN A 298 -18.12 11.46 -13.74
CA ASN A 298 -16.83 12.06 -13.37
C ASN A 298 -16.61 12.08 -11.86
N VAL A 299 -16.83 10.97 -11.17
CA VAL A 299 -16.75 10.84 -9.72
C VAL A 299 -15.34 10.47 -9.27
N GLY A 300 -14.97 10.86 -8.03
CA GLY A 300 -13.70 10.48 -7.42
C GLY A 300 -13.32 11.41 -6.28
N ILE A 301 -12.51 10.90 -5.36
CA ILE A 301 -11.90 11.65 -4.27
C ILE A 301 -10.40 11.80 -4.57
N THR A 302 -9.87 13.01 -4.47
CA THR A 302 -8.43 13.29 -4.63
C THR A 302 -7.69 12.93 -3.35
N PRO A 303 -6.86 11.87 -3.33
CA PRO A 303 -6.12 11.51 -2.13
C PRO A 303 -4.82 12.31 -2.01
N MET A 304 -4.57 12.82 -0.81
CA MET A 304 -3.30 13.44 -0.40
C MET A 304 -2.62 12.58 0.66
N VAL A 305 -1.32 12.76 0.83
CA VAL A 305 -0.53 12.12 1.89
C VAL A 305 0.30 13.17 2.59
N SER A 306 0.20 13.22 3.90
CA SER A 306 0.95 14.14 4.76
C SER A 306 1.60 13.40 5.93
N ILE A 307 2.72 13.92 6.41
CA ILE A 307 3.49 13.39 7.53
C ILE A 307 3.56 14.40 8.67
N GLY A 308 3.08 14.02 9.83
CA GLY A 308 3.29 14.74 11.08
C GLY A 308 4.70 14.43 11.63
N SER A 309 5.41 15.39 12.16
CA SER A 309 5.04 16.81 12.31
C SER A 309 5.44 17.70 11.12
N THR A 310 6.20 17.16 10.18
CA THR A 310 6.81 17.91 9.05
C THR A 310 5.77 18.75 8.31
N ASP A 311 4.67 18.14 7.92
CA ASP A 311 3.65 18.81 7.10
C ASP A 311 2.72 19.73 7.89
N LEU A 312 2.84 19.78 9.21
CA LEU A 312 2.25 20.86 9.99
C LEU A 312 2.92 22.22 9.70
N HIS A 313 4.17 22.20 9.19
CA HIS A 313 4.93 23.38 8.80
C HIS A 313 4.87 23.66 7.29
N SER A 314 4.06 22.94 6.52
CA SER A 314 3.94 23.12 5.07
C SER A 314 2.50 23.33 4.60
N ILE A 315 1.54 22.48 5.03
CA ILE A 315 0.21 22.41 4.43
C ILE A 315 -0.93 22.67 5.43
N VAL A 316 -0.69 22.67 6.77
CA VAL A 316 -1.75 22.78 7.74
C VAL A 316 -2.53 24.08 7.66
N GLU A 317 -1.88 25.19 7.26
CA GLU A 317 -2.56 26.50 7.03
C GLU A 317 -3.66 26.34 5.97
N LEU A 318 -3.38 25.64 4.87
CA LEU A 318 -4.37 25.36 3.83
C LEU A 318 -5.54 24.51 4.40
N HIS A 319 -5.23 23.51 5.22
CA HIS A 319 -6.26 22.63 5.78
C HIS A 319 -7.14 23.33 6.79
N LEU A 320 -6.60 24.24 7.61
CA LEU A 320 -7.38 24.96 8.64
C LEU A 320 -8.06 26.22 8.09
N GLY A 321 -7.30 27.07 7.37
CA GLY A 321 -7.76 28.36 6.88
C GLY A 321 -8.33 28.37 5.46
N GLY A 322 -7.97 27.38 4.62
CA GLY A 322 -8.33 27.31 3.21
C GLY A 322 -9.75 26.78 2.92
N PRO A 323 -10.01 26.34 1.67
CA PRO A 323 -11.32 25.82 1.26
C PRO A 323 -11.81 24.66 2.14
N ARG A 324 -13.15 24.57 2.30
CA ARG A 324 -13.80 23.50 3.09
C ARG A 324 -14.11 22.30 2.22
N ASN A 325 -13.09 21.69 1.61
CA ASN A 325 -13.22 20.59 0.67
C ASN A 325 -12.32 19.38 1.01
N THR A 326 -11.61 19.42 2.15
CA THR A 326 -10.66 18.37 2.57
C THR A 326 -11.13 17.70 3.84
N SER A 327 -11.27 16.37 3.80
CA SER A 327 -11.39 15.48 4.96
C SER A 327 -10.03 14.89 5.31
N THR A 328 -9.79 14.54 6.57
CA THR A 328 -8.50 14.00 7.02
C THR A 328 -8.67 12.71 7.81
N THR A 329 -7.80 11.71 7.55
CA THR A 329 -7.60 10.60 8.49
C THR A 329 -6.25 10.77 9.16
N PHE A 330 -6.24 11.06 10.47
CA PHE A 330 -5.04 11.04 11.30
C PHE A 330 -4.69 9.61 11.67
N ILE A 331 -3.41 9.24 11.48
CA ILE A 331 -2.94 7.90 11.76
C ILE A 331 -1.74 7.98 12.70
N ASN A 332 -1.88 7.35 13.86
CA ASN A 332 -0.88 7.29 14.91
C ASN A 332 -0.47 5.85 15.23
N VAL A 333 0.64 5.68 15.95
CA VAL A 333 1.13 4.39 16.45
C VAL A 333 1.35 4.50 17.95
N SER A 334 0.67 3.66 18.73
CA SER A 334 0.77 3.69 20.21
C SER A 334 2.12 3.21 20.74
N SER A 335 2.73 2.24 20.04
CA SER A 335 4.00 1.65 20.47
C SER A 335 5.09 1.86 19.43
N THR A 336 6.17 2.52 19.83
CA THR A 336 7.36 2.75 19.01
C THR A 336 8.46 1.75 19.37
N TYR A 337 9.35 1.42 18.41
CA TYR A 337 10.47 0.50 18.62
C TYR A 337 11.58 1.09 19.50
N THR A 338 11.65 2.41 19.64
CA THR A 338 12.68 3.11 20.38
C THR A 338 12.05 4.20 21.26
N GLN A 339 12.69 4.48 22.38
CA GLN A 339 12.29 5.56 23.28
C GLN A 339 13.49 6.49 23.51
N ILE A 340 13.54 7.56 22.73
CA ILE A 340 14.52 8.64 22.91
C ILE A 340 13.85 9.72 23.76
N LYS A 341 14.51 10.14 24.82
CA LYS A 341 14.08 11.27 25.67
C LYS A 341 14.92 12.50 25.35
N VAL A 342 14.31 13.67 25.45
CA VAL A 342 15.01 14.94 25.39
C VAL A 342 15.84 15.09 26.65
N PRO A 343 17.17 15.21 26.57
CA PRO A 343 18.01 15.40 27.76
C PRO A 343 17.79 16.78 28.37
N GLU A 344 18.17 16.92 29.62
CA GLU A 344 18.22 18.24 30.28
C GLU A 344 19.34 19.07 29.68
N TYR A 345 19.03 20.30 29.26
CA TYR A 345 20.00 21.28 28.76
C TYR A 345 19.50 22.69 29.08
N GLU A 346 19.93 23.21 30.20
CA GLU A 346 19.45 24.46 30.84
C GLU A 346 19.36 25.65 29.84
N PRO A 347 20.33 25.90 28.92
CA PRO A 347 20.24 27.03 28.01
C PRO A 347 19.01 26.98 27.05
N PHE A 348 18.43 25.79 26.81
CA PHE A 348 17.29 25.61 25.88
C PHE A 348 15.94 25.52 26.61
N GLU A 349 15.91 25.32 27.94
CA GLU A 349 14.66 25.11 28.68
C GLU A 349 13.67 26.26 28.53
N ARG A 350 14.16 27.50 28.50
CA ARG A 350 13.31 28.70 28.33
C ARG A 350 12.76 28.90 26.90
N LEU A 351 13.29 28.19 25.89
CA LEU A 351 12.84 28.33 24.49
C LEU A 351 11.54 27.56 24.27
N VAL A 352 11.46 26.34 24.77
CA VAL A 352 10.25 25.52 24.75
C VAL A 352 10.12 24.84 26.12
N PRO A 353 9.31 25.36 27.01
CA PRO A 353 9.14 24.80 28.35
C PRO A 353 8.56 23.39 28.33
N ASN A 354 8.97 22.57 29.30
CA ASN A 354 8.36 21.27 29.60
C ASN A 354 8.59 20.16 28.53
N ILE A 355 9.56 20.29 27.63
CA ILE A 355 9.93 19.20 26.73
C ILE A 355 11.05 18.33 27.27
N GLN A 356 11.93 18.87 28.13
CA GLN A 356 13.05 18.14 28.74
C GLN A 356 12.54 16.99 29.60
N GLY A 357 13.22 15.86 29.56
CA GLY A 357 12.81 14.61 30.22
C GLY A 357 11.68 13.84 29.51
N LYS A 358 10.94 14.44 28.59
CA LYS A 358 9.88 13.76 27.83
C LYS A 358 10.44 12.91 26.70
N SER A 359 9.76 11.82 26.38
CA SER A 359 10.08 11.02 25.18
C SER A 359 9.62 11.75 23.90
N LEU A 360 10.29 11.48 22.77
CA LEU A 360 9.86 12.00 21.47
C LEU A 360 8.46 11.51 21.12
N SER A 361 8.06 10.30 21.52
CA SER A 361 6.71 9.78 21.34
C SER A 361 5.66 10.60 22.10
N THR A 362 5.94 10.98 23.36
CA THR A 362 5.05 11.85 24.15
C THR A 362 4.90 13.23 23.51
N ILE A 363 5.98 13.79 22.96
CA ILE A 363 5.94 15.08 22.27
C ILE A 363 5.12 14.97 20.97
N MET A 364 5.33 13.90 20.19
CA MET A 364 4.57 13.66 18.96
C MET A 364 3.07 13.48 19.24
N GLU A 365 2.72 12.77 20.31
CA GLU A 365 1.32 12.62 20.74
C GLU A 365 0.69 13.95 21.11
N ALA A 366 1.41 14.80 21.86
CA ALA A 366 0.95 16.14 22.21
C ALA A 366 0.73 17.03 20.96
N ILE A 367 1.62 16.92 19.96
CA ILE A 367 1.48 17.61 18.67
C ILE A 367 0.24 17.11 17.91
N LEU A 368 0.00 15.81 17.87
CA LEU A 368 -1.18 15.22 17.22
C LEU A 368 -2.47 15.70 17.90
N GLU A 369 -2.54 15.64 19.23
CA GLU A 369 -3.73 16.07 19.98
C GLU A 369 -3.98 17.60 19.82
N GLY A 370 -2.92 18.41 19.83
CA GLY A 370 -3.00 19.84 19.49
C GLY A 370 -3.53 20.06 18.07
N THR A 371 -3.10 19.25 17.10
CA THR A 371 -3.59 19.30 15.72
C THR A 371 -5.08 18.94 15.64
N LYS A 372 -5.51 17.86 16.27
CA LYS A 372 -6.94 17.45 16.32
C LYS A 372 -7.80 18.53 16.96
N HIS A 373 -7.31 19.17 18.03
CA HIS A 373 -7.99 20.28 18.67
C HIS A 373 -8.18 21.46 17.71
N ALA A 374 -7.13 21.86 16.97
CA ALA A 374 -7.21 22.90 15.95
C ALA A 374 -8.22 22.57 14.83
N TYR A 375 -8.25 21.32 14.35
CA TYR A 375 -9.25 20.85 13.38
C TYR A 375 -10.68 20.93 13.94
N THR A 376 -10.85 20.60 15.23
CA THR A 376 -12.16 20.71 15.91
C THR A 376 -12.63 22.16 15.98
N LEU A 377 -11.75 23.10 16.39
CA LEU A 377 -12.05 24.53 16.44
C LEU A 377 -12.34 25.10 15.06
N ALA A 378 -11.58 24.71 14.05
CA ALA A 378 -11.79 25.12 12.66
C ALA A 378 -12.97 24.41 11.99
N ASN A 379 -13.67 23.51 12.70
CA ASN A 379 -14.79 22.71 12.19
C ASN A 379 -14.41 21.91 10.92
N ARG A 380 -13.20 21.29 10.89
CA ARG A 380 -12.71 20.44 9.81
C ARG A 380 -12.99 18.97 10.11
N PRO A 381 -13.53 18.19 9.16
CA PRO A 381 -13.84 16.78 9.39
C PRO A 381 -12.57 15.93 9.44
N PHE A 382 -12.46 15.07 10.46
CA PHE A 382 -11.38 14.09 10.55
C PHE A 382 -11.84 12.79 11.20
N VAL A 383 -11.11 11.73 10.90
CA VAL A 383 -11.15 10.40 11.53
C VAL A 383 -9.82 10.16 12.21
N SER A 384 -9.81 9.55 13.38
CA SER A 384 -8.58 9.17 14.08
C SER A 384 -8.38 7.66 14.05
N VAL A 385 -7.17 7.24 13.73
CA VAL A 385 -6.77 5.83 13.68
C VAL A 385 -5.52 5.65 14.50
N THR A 386 -5.56 4.76 15.48
CA THR A 386 -4.41 4.41 16.29
C THR A 386 -4.05 2.94 16.03
N LEU A 387 -2.89 2.73 15.43
CA LEU A 387 -2.27 1.41 15.32
C LEU A 387 -1.63 1.05 16.66
N LYS A 388 -1.89 -0.15 17.17
CA LYS A 388 -1.25 -0.63 18.40
C LYS A 388 0.28 -0.63 18.27
N ASP A 389 0.77 -1.07 17.13
CA ASP A 389 2.18 -1.16 16.76
C ASP A 389 2.33 -1.17 15.24
N LYS A 390 3.56 -1.27 14.74
CA LYS A 390 3.87 -1.44 13.31
C LYS A 390 4.23 -2.89 12.97
N SER A 391 3.66 -3.88 13.65
CA SER A 391 3.87 -5.29 13.30
C SER A 391 3.23 -5.64 11.96
N ALA A 392 3.73 -6.70 11.32
CA ALA A 392 3.14 -7.21 10.08
C ALA A 392 1.64 -7.53 10.25
N PHE A 393 1.24 -8.05 11.43
CA PHE A 393 -0.15 -8.33 11.73
C PHE A 393 -1.03 -7.07 11.74
N THR A 394 -0.58 -5.99 12.41
CA THR A 394 -1.32 -4.72 12.47
C THR A 394 -1.39 -4.05 11.10
N ILE A 395 -0.29 -4.04 10.34
CA ILE A 395 -0.27 -3.48 8.98
C ILE A 395 -1.16 -4.28 8.03
N GLY A 396 -1.19 -5.61 8.16
CA GLY A 396 -2.10 -6.46 7.40
C GLY A 396 -3.57 -6.12 7.63
N GLN A 397 -3.98 -5.90 8.88
CA GLN A 397 -5.35 -5.45 9.21
C GLN A 397 -5.66 -4.09 8.60
N PHE A 398 -4.75 -3.12 8.74
CA PHE A 398 -4.93 -1.78 8.20
C PHE A 398 -5.13 -1.80 6.67
N MET A 399 -4.27 -2.53 5.95
CA MET A 399 -4.37 -2.61 4.50
C MET A 399 -5.68 -3.27 4.06
N GLN A 400 -6.08 -4.33 4.74
CA GLN A 400 -7.34 -5.01 4.42
C GLN A 400 -8.56 -4.15 4.74
N TRP A 401 -8.55 -3.41 5.85
CA TRP A 401 -9.58 -2.44 6.16
C TRP A 401 -9.75 -1.43 5.01
N LYS A 402 -8.65 -0.82 4.56
CA LYS A 402 -8.68 0.16 3.48
C LYS A 402 -9.12 -0.42 2.14
N MET A 403 -8.78 -1.67 1.83
CA MET A 403 -9.30 -2.34 0.64
C MET A 403 -10.81 -2.51 0.70
N LEU A 404 -11.36 -2.95 1.83
CA LEU A 404 -12.82 -3.11 2.01
C LEU A 404 -13.52 -1.74 2.00
N GLU A 405 -13.00 -0.74 2.68
CA GLU A 405 -13.52 0.64 2.65
C GLU A 405 -13.69 1.14 1.20
N ILE A 406 -12.67 0.97 0.36
CA ILE A 406 -12.70 1.42 -1.03
C ILE A 406 -13.68 0.61 -1.90
N ILE A 407 -13.80 -0.70 -1.68
CA ILE A 407 -14.80 -1.54 -2.37
C ILE A 407 -16.21 -1.07 -2.02
N LEU A 408 -16.50 -0.85 -0.73
CA LEU A 408 -17.79 -0.36 -0.26
C LEU A 408 -18.11 1.05 -0.78
N LEU A 409 -17.12 1.93 -0.77
CA LEU A 409 -17.27 3.30 -1.28
C LEU A 409 -17.50 3.32 -2.79
N GLY A 410 -16.82 2.47 -3.56
CA GLY A 410 -17.08 2.28 -4.99
C GLY A 410 -18.52 1.83 -5.27
N TYR A 411 -19.04 0.91 -4.44
CA TYR A 411 -20.43 0.50 -4.51
C TYR A 411 -21.40 1.66 -4.21
N LEU A 412 -21.12 2.47 -3.17
CA LEU A 412 -21.95 3.64 -2.84
C LEU A 412 -21.97 4.69 -3.95
N PHE A 413 -20.87 4.86 -4.69
CA PHE A 413 -20.79 5.71 -5.87
C PHE A 413 -21.44 5.08 -7.12
N GLY A 414 -21.80 3.79 -7.08
CA GLY A 414 -22.37 3.04 -8.20
C GLY A 414 -21.38 2.80 -9.34
N ILE A 415 -20.10 2.66 -9.03
CA ILE A 415 -19.00 2.48 -10.00
C ILE A 415 -18.27 1.14 -9.80
N ASP A 416 -17.48 0.74 -10.81
CA ASP A 416 -16.58 -0.42 -10.72
C ASP A 416 -15.21 0.00 -10.15
N PRO A 417 -14.85 -0.40 -8.90
CA PRO A 417 -13.59 -0.02 -8.29
C PRO A 417 -12.38 -0.85 -8.77
N PHE A 418 -12.57 -1.83 -9.66
CA PHE A 418 -11.52 -2.76 -10.08
C PHE A 418 -10.89 -2.42 -11.44
N THR A 419 -11.57 -1.65 -12.27
CA THR A 419 -11.10 -1.25 -13.60
C THR A 419 -10.41 0.12 -13.59
N GLN A 420 -9.63 0.43 -14.64
CA GLN A 420 -8.98 1.72 -14.86
C GLN A 420 -8.87 2.02 -16.38
N PRO A 421 -9.99 2.22 -17.12
CA PRO A 421 -9.98 2.31 -18.58
C PRO A 421 -9.20 3.50 -19.12
N GLN A 422 -9.16 4.64 -18.42
CA GLN A 422 -8.51 5.86 -18.88
C GLN A 422 -6.98 5.75 -18.95
N VAL A 423 -6.38 4.84 -18.15
CA VAL A 423 -4.93 4.60 -18.17
C VAL A 423 -4.47 3.99 -19.50
N GLU A 424 -5.33 3.28 -20.22
CA GLU A 424 -4.98 2.68 -21.52
C GLU A 424 -4.78 3.71 -22.64
N LEU A 425 -5.33 4.92 -22.51
CA LEU A 425 -5.19 5.99 -23.52
C LEU A 425 -3.72 6.38 -23.71
N TYR A 426 -3.01 6.73 -22.64
CA TYR A 426 -1.61 7.12 -22.75
C TYR A 426 -0.70 5.94 -23.13
N LYS A 427 -0.98 4.73 -22.61
CA LYS A 427 -0.21 3.52 -22.93
C LYS A 427 -0.25 3.19 -24.43
N LYS A 428 -1.44 3.30 -25.05
CA LYS A 428 -1.58 3.12 -26.49
C LYS A 428 -0.73 4.13 -27.24
N LYS A 429 -0.85 5.43 -26.91
CA LYS A 429 -0.07 6.48 -27.57
C LYS A 429 1.45 6.30 -27.38
N THR A 430 1.89 5.87 -26.18
CA THR A 430 3.29 5.58 -25.93
C THR A 430 3.80 4.47 -26.86
N ARG A 431 3.07 3.35 -26.99
CA ARG A 431 3.44 2.27 -27.92
C ARG A 431 3.51 2.75 -29.38
N ASP A 432 2.56 3.57 -29.82
CA ASP A 432 2.56 4.13 -31.17
C ASP A 432 3.77 5.03 -31.45
N LEU A 433 4.23 5.77 -30.44
CA LEU A 433 5.44 6.62 -30.57
C LEU A 433 6.74 5.82 -30.57
N LEU A 434 6.81 4.72 -29.80
CA LEU A 434 7.97 3.83 -29.75
C LEU A 434 8.11 2.97 -31.01
N ALA A 435 7.03 2.81 -31.79
CA ALA A 435 7.03 2.07 -33.05
C ALA A 435 7.49 2.90 -34.27
N GLN A 436 7.69 4.21 -34.11
CA GLN A 436 8.22 5.13 -35.14
C GLN A 436 9.74 5.14 -35.14
#